data_9d7f4498f5d00a562d483bf9276937f5
#
_entry.id   9d7f4498f5d00a562d483bf9276937f5
#
_cell.length_a   1.000
_cell.length_b   1.000
_cell.length_c   1.000
_cell.angle_alpha   90.00
_cell.angle_beta   90.00
_cell.angle_gamma   90.00
#
_symmetry.space_group_name_H-M   'P 1'
#
loop_
_entity.id
_entity.type
_entity.pdbx_description
1 polymer ?
#
loop_
_entity_poly.entity_id
_entity_poly.type
_entity_poly.pdbx_seq_one_letter_code
_entity_poly.pdbx_strand_id
1 'polypeptide(L)'
;MKKIVINSNPQNLIIDFDEVLYITTFRKKVLIVKLSGEEKILNISLGELYEKIEPMGFIRCHKSFIVNIDYIESFNKAICTLKNNVDVPLGRQYYKNFKKVIYNQ
;
A
#
# COMPACT_ATOMS: atom_id res chain seq x y z
N MET A 1 -13.53 -8.96 3.70
CA MET A 1 -13.14 -9.14 2.29
C MET A 1 -12.84 -7.77 1.69
N LYS A 2 -11.64 -7.61 1.14
CA LYS A 2 -11.16 -6.30 0.66
C LYS A 2 -11.11 -6.25 -0.86
N LYS A 3 -12.21 -6.64 -1.51
CA LYS A 3 -12.30 -6.62 -2.97
C LYS A 3 -12.92 -5.32 -3.44
N ILE A 4 -12.31 -4.68 -4.42
CA ILE A 4 -12.88 -3.50 -5.05
C ILE A 4 -12.73 -3.59 -6.56
N VAL A 5 -13.59 -2.86 -7.26
CA VAL A 5 -13.51 -2.72 -8.70
C VAL A 5 -12.71 -1.47 -9.02
N ILE A 6 -11.66 -1.62 -9.82
CA ILE A 6 -10.84 -0.51 -10.27
C ILE A 6 -10.95 -0.39 -11.78
N ASN A 7 -11.34 0.79 -12.24
CA ASN A 7 -11.34 1.06 -13.67
C ASN A 7 -9.91 1.38 -14.10
N SER A 8 -9.30 0.44 -14.79
CA SER A 8 -7.94 0.57 -15.32
C SER A 8 -7.98 0.49 -16.83
N ASN A 9 -8.68 1.43 -17.42
CA ASN A 9 -8.93 1.57 -18.83
C ASN A 9 -8.11 0.66 -19.74
N PRO A 10 -8.72 -0.17 -20.61
CA PRO A 10 -10.15 -0.19 -20.94
C PRO A 10 -10.99 -1.11 -20.08
N GLN A 11 -10.41 -1.77 -19.08
CA GLN A 11 -11.07 -2.81 -18.31
C GLN A 11 -11.43 -2.33 -16.90
N ASN A 12 -12.47 -2.94 -16.35
CA ASN A 12 -12.73 -2.88 -14.93
C ASN A 12 -12.12 -4.13 -14.31
N LEU A 13 -11.22 -3.95 -13.36
CA LEU A 13 -10.55 -5.06 -12.69
C LEU A 13 -11.08 -5.21 -11.28
N ILE A 14 -11.32 -6.46 -10.88
CA ILE A 14 -11.68 -6.78 -9.52
C ILE A 14 -10.41 -7.24 -8.82
N ILE A 15 -10.02 -6.52 -7.77
CA ILE A 15 -8.78 -6.81 -7.07
C ILE A 15 -9.07 -7.10 -5.61
N ASP A 16 -8.51 -8.20 -5.13
CA ASP A 16 -8.58 -8.59 -3.73
C ASP A 16 -7.36 -8.01 -3.01
N PHE A 17 -7.60 -7.08 -2.10
CA PHE A 17 -6.53 -6.41 -1.38
C PHE A 17 -6.14 -7.12 -0.07
N ASP A 18 -6.80 -8.23 0.28
CA ASP A 18 -6.46 -8.98 1.50
C ASP A 18 -5.02 -9.47 1.49
N GLU A 19 -4.52 -9.87 0.33
CA GLU A 19 -3.18 -10.43 0.18
C GLU A 19 -2.14 -9.42 -0.30
N VAL A 20 -2.51 -8.16 -0.41
CA VAL A 20 -1.57 -7.13 -0.86
C VAL A 20 -0.65 -6.75 0.28
N LEU A 21 0.65 -6.81 0.01
CA LEU A 21 1.69 -6.47 0.98
C LEU A 21 1.96 -4.97 0.96
N TYR A 22 2.26 -4.43 -0.20
CA TYR A 22 2.47 -3.00 -0.36
C TYR A 22 2.20 -2.58 -1.81
N ILE A 23 2.12 -1.29 -2.02
CA ILE A 23 1.87 -0.68 -3.32
C ILE A 23 2.86 0.45 -3.51
N THR A 24 3.42 0.56 -4.70
CA THR A 24 4.36 1.63 -5.02
C THR A 24 4.10 2.18 -6.42
N THR A 25 4.83 3.20 -6.80
CA THR A 25 4.72 3.77 -8.14
C THR A 25 5.67 3.05 -9.09
N PHE A 26 5.25 2.97 -10.36
CA PHE A 26 6.07 2.40 -11.41
C PHE A 26 5.71 3.09 -12.72
N ARG A 27 6.60 3.95 -13.22
CA ARG A 27 6.41 4.65 -14.52
C ARG A 27 5.04 5.33 -14.61
N LYS A 28 4.71 6.14 -13.62
CA LYS A 28 3.43 6.89 -13.54
C LYS A 28 2.20 6.01 -13.38
N LYS A 29 2.39 4.73 -13.11
CA LYS A 29 1.34 3.78 -12.78
C LYS A 29 1.58 3.29 -11.36
N VAL A 30 0.74 2.40 -10.87
CA VAL A 30 0.97 1.77 -9.59
C VAL A 30 1.35 0.31 -9.77
N LEU A 31 2.24 -0.16 -8.91
CA LEU A 31 2.63 -1.57 -8.83
C LEU A 31 2.10 -2.10 -7.51
N ILE A 32 1.24 -3.11 -7.59
CA ILE A 32 0.69 -3.81 -6.43
C ILE A 32 1.50 -5.08 -6.23
N VAL A 33 2.07 -5.24 -5.02
CA VAL A 33 2.88 -6.41 -4.68
C VAL A 33 2.16 -7.20 -3.61
N LYS A 34 1.87 -8.47 -3.92
CA LYS A 34 1.16 -9.36 -3.00
C LYS A 34 2.14 -10.10 -2.10
N LEU A 35 1.61 -10.64 -1.01
CA LEU A 35 2.39 -11.42 -0.06
C LEU A 35 3.08 -12.61 -0.75
N SER A 36 2.44 -13.18 -1.76
CA SER A 36 2.99 -14.30 -2.55
C SER A 36 4.18 -13.89 -3.44
N GLY A 37 4.38 -12.58 -3.62
CA GLY A 37 5.35 -12.06 -4.58
C GLY A 37 4.74 -11.73 -5.94
N GLU A 38 3.49 -12.09 -6.16
CA GLU A 38 2.80 -11.74 -7.41
C GLU A 38 2.70 -10.22 -7.51
N GLU A 39 2.89 -9.69 -8.72
CA GLU A 39 2.84 -8.26 -8.99
C GLU A 39 1.78 -7.94 -10.01
N LYS A 40 1.14 -6.79 -9.86
CA LYS A 40 0.13 -6.31 -10.79
C LYS A 40 0.31 -4.81 -11.00
N ILE A 41 0.29 -4.38 -12.25
CA ILE A 41 0.42 -2.97 -12.59
C ILE A 41 -0.96 -2.44 -13.00
N LEU A 42 -1.36 -1.31 -12.41
CA LEU A 42 -2.62 -0.65 -12.73
C LEU A 42 -2.38 0.75 -13.24
N ASN A 43 -3.18 1.16 -14.21
CA ASN A 43 -3.12 2.50 -14.77
C ASN A 43 -4.00 3.45 -13.94
N ILE A 44 -3.54 3.77 -12.75
CA ILE A 44 -4.21 4.66 -11.81
C ILE A 44 -3.12 5.36 -11.01
N SER A 45 -3.38 6.55 -10.52
CA SER A 45 -2.39 7.23 -9.67
C SER A 45 -2.40 6.65 -8.27
N LEU A 46 -1.27 6.78 -7.58
CA LEU A 46 -1.17 6.27 -6.21
C LEU A 46 -2.16 6.97 -5.29
N GLY A 47 -2.34 8.28 -5.46
CA GLY A 47 -3.30 9.04 -4.66
C GLY A 47 -4.73 8.60 -4.86
N GLU A 48 -5.14 8.37 -6.12
CA GLU A 48 -6.48 7.90 -6.41
C GLU A 48 -6.73 6.52 -5.80
N LEU A 49 -5.74 5.63 -5.93
CA LEU A 49 -5.87 4.30 -5.36
C LEU A 49 -5.96 4.37 -3.84
N TYR A 50 -5.14 5.21 -3.21
CA TYR A 50 -5.13 5.34 -1.75
C TYR A 50 -6.49 5.79 -1.21
N GLU A 51 -7.16 6.71 -1.89
CA GLU A 51 -8.50 7.14 -1.47
C GLU A 51 -9.48 5.97 -1.40
N LYS A 52 -9.32 5.00 -2.29
CA LYS A 52 -10.22 3.85 -2.36
C LYS A 52 -9.89 2.79 -1.31
N ILE A 53 -8.62 2.61 -0.97
CA ILE A 53 -8.19 1.48 -0.13
C ILE A 53 -7.82 1.88 1.30
N GLU A 54 -7.68 3.16 1.56
CA GLU A 54 -7.35 3.63 2.91
C GLU A 54 -8.32 3.08 3.97
N PRO A 55 -9.65 3.10 3.73
CA PRO A 55 -10.58 2.56 4.72
C PRO A 55 -10.45 1.06 4.95
N MET A 56 -9.73 0.35 4.11
CA MET A 56 -9.57 -1.09 4.21
C MET A 56 -8.32 -1.52 4.99
N GLY A 57 -7.66 -0.58 5.69
CA GLY A 57 -6.51 -0.91 6.50
C GLY A 57 -5.17 -0.73 5.80
N PHE A 58 -5.09 0.25 4.92
CA PHE A 58 -3.85 0.64 4.26
C PHE A 58 -3.43 2.02 4.74
N ILE A 59 -2.13 2.25 4.76
CA ILE A 59 -1.59 3.54 5.14
C ILE A 59 -0.47 3.96 4.20
N ARG A 60 -0.49 5.22 3.82
CA ARG A 60 0.58 5.78 2.99
C ARG A 60 1.73 6.15 3.92
N CYS A 61 2.88 5.53 3.68
CA CYS A 61 4.06 5.72 4.55
C CYS A 61 5.16 6.52 3.86
N HIS A 62 4.97 6.85 2.60
CA HIS A 62 5.96 7.57 1.80
C HIS A 62 5.22 8.12 0.59
N LYS A 63 5.77 9.16 -0.05
CA LYS A 63 5.08 9.70 -1.23
C LYS A 63 4.89 8.65 -2.33
N SER A 64 5.71 7.61 -2.32
CA SER A 64 5.66 6.55 -3.33
C SER A 64 5.28 5.18 -2.79
N PHE A 65 4.87 5.06 -1.52
CA PHE A 65 4.55 3.76 -0.94
C PHE A 65 3.30 3.78 -0.07
N ILE A 66 2.49 2.75 -0.24
CA ILE A 66 1.35 2.44 0.62
C ILE A 66 1.57 1.02 1.15
N VAL A 67 1.32 0.79 2.44
CA VAL A 67 1.50 -0.55 3.03
C VAL A 67 0.20 -1.04 3.64
N ASN A 68 0.06 -2.37 3.68
CA ASN A 68 -1.04 -3.03 4.36
C ASN A 68 -0.71 -3.10 5.84
N ILE A 69 -1.53 -2.48 6.68
CA ILE A 69 -1.29 -2.40 8.11
C ILE A 69 -1.19 -3.80 8.74
N ASP A 70 -1.97 -4.75 8.23
CA ASP A 70 -1.99 -6.12 8.75
C ASP A 70 -0.64 -6.84 8.62
N TYR A 71 0.22 -6.38 7.72
CA TYR A 71 1.50 -7.02 7.46
C TYR A 71 2.71 -6.25 7.98
N ILE A 72 2.49 -5.18 8.73
CA ILE A 72 3.57 -4.43 9.34
C ILE A 72 4.08 -5.19 10.55
N GLU A 73 5.39 -5.47 10.60
CA GLU A 73 6.01 -6.17 11.71
C GLU A 73 6.80 -5.24 12.61
N SER A 74 7.43 -4.22 12.07
CA SER A 74 8.18 -3.25 12.86
C SER A 74 8.42 -1.99 12.04
N PHE A 75 8.82 -0.92 12.71
CA PHE A 75 9.19 0.30 12.02
C PHE A 75 10.11 1.16 12.89
N ASN A 76 10.87 2.00 12.23
CA ASN A 76 11.63 3.07 12.88
C ASN A 76 11.36 4.37 12.09
N LYS A 77 12.16 5.41 12.33
CA LYS A 77 11.91 6.71 11.69
C LYS A 77 12.18 6.72 10.19
N ALA A 78 12.79 5.69 9.64
CA ALA A 78 13.21 5.69 8.24
C ALA A 78 12.66 4.51 7.45
N ILE A 79 12.32 3.40 8.11
CA ILE A 79 11.98 2.16 7.44
C ILE A 79 10.81 1.48 8.13
N CYS A 80 9.90 0.95 7.31
CA CYS A 80 8.82 0.07 7.77
C CYS A 80 9.11 -1.33 7.26
N THR A 81 9.20 -2.30 8.17
CA THR A 81 9.47 -3.71 7.82
C THR A 81 8.18 -4.48 7.81
N LEU A 82 7.92 -5.14 6.70
CA LEU A 82 6.72 -5.93 6.47
C LEU A 82 7.05 -7.40 6.57
N LYS A 83 6.02 -8.26 6.52
CA LYS A 83 6.20 -9.70 6.45
C LYS A 83 7.19 -10.07 5.36
N ASN A 84 7.86 -11.22 5.52
CA ASN A 84 8.87 -11.72 4.60
C ASN A 84 10.11 -10.82 4.53
N ASN A 85 10.36 -10.04 5.59
CA ASN A 85 11.52 -9.15 5.68
C ASN A 85 11.59 -8.13 4.54
N VAL A 86 10.45 -7.67 4.08
CA VAL A 86 10.38 -6.65 3.04
C VAL A 86 10.42 -5.28 3.72
N ASP A 87 11.42 -4.47 3.39
CA ASP A 87 11.55 -3.12 3.92
C ASP A 87 11.05 -2.10 2.90
N VAL A 88 10.24 -1.16 3.36
CA VAL A 88 9.82 -0.03 2.55
C VAL A 88 10.21 1.27 3.26
N PRO A 89 10.48 2.34 2.52
CA PRO A 89 10.85 3.60 3.15
C PRO A 89 9.67 4.22 3.89
N LEU A 90 9.96 4.79 5.05
CA LEU A 90 9.00 5.57 5.81
C LEU A 90 9.45 7.03 5.72
N GLY A 91 8.67 7.82 4.99
CA GLY A 91 9.04 9.20 4.71
C GLY A 91 8.87 10.08 5.94
N ARG A 92 9.78 11.06 6.08
CA ARG A 92 9.79 11.96 7.22
C ARG A 92 8.46 12.68 7.41
N GLN A 93 7.84 13.12 6.31
CA GLN A 93 6.57 13.83 6.35
C GLN A 93 5.39 12.94 6.73
N TYR A 94 5.56 11.63 6.61
CA TYR A 94 4.51 10.66 6.87
C TYR A 94 4.62 10.02 8.25
N TYR A 95 5.77 10.15 8.89
CA TYR A 95 6.08 9.40 10.11
C TYR A 95 5.12 9.72 11.25
N LYS A 96 4.80 10.99 11.47
CA LYS A 96 3.94 11.39 12.58
C LYS A 96 2.55 10.78 12.45
N ASN A 97 1.94 10.88 11.26
CA ASN A 97 0.62 10.31 11.02
C ASN A 97 0.67 8.79 11.04
N PHE A 98 1.70 8.21 10.47
CA PHE A 98 1.90 6.76 10.46
C PHE A 98 1.91 6.22 11.88
N LYS A 99 2.73 6.80 12.73
CA LYS A 99 2.85 6.40 14.12
C LYS A 99 1.52 6.51 14.86
N LYS A 100 0.80 7.61 14.65
CA LYS A 100 -0.50 7.82 15.27
C LYS A 100 -1.50 6.75 14.86
N VAL A 101 -1.56 6.44 13.57
CA VAL A 101 -2.50 5.42 13.06
C VAL A 101 -2.15 4.04 13.60
N ILE A 102 -0.86 3.68 13.61
CA ILE A 102 -0.42 2.38 14.08
C ILE A 102 -0.72 2.20 15.58
N TYR A 103 -0.48 3.20 16.39
CA TYR A 103 -0.74 3.10 17.82
C TYR A 103 -2.22 3.09 18.19
N ASN A 104 -3.09 3.44 17.24
CA ASN A 104 -4.53 3.45 17.48
C ASN A 104 -5.23 2.19 16.90
N GLN A 105 -4.47 1.18 16.54
CA GLN A 105 -5.05 -0.07 16.03
C GLN A 105 -5.57 -0.96 17.16
#